data_418a16a6e289ab2f4732bd592914ee91
#
_entry.id   418a16a6e289ab2f4732bd592914ee91
#
_cell.length_a   1.000
_cell.length_b   1.000
_cell.length_c   1.000
_cell.angle_alpha   90.00
_cell.angle_beta   90.00
_cell.angle_gamma   90.00
#
_symmetry.space_group_name_H-M   'P 1'
#
loop_
_entity.id
_entity.type
_entity.pdbx_description
1 polymer ?
#
loop_
_entity_poly.entity_id
_entity_poly.type
_entity_poly.pdbx_seq_one_letter_code
_entity_poly.pdbx_strand_id
1 'polypeptide(L)'
;MSELMTKHEMTEEDIKLQYITPAIESAGWDKLKQIKMEYNFTDGRVIVRGNVTARGKRKRTDYLLYYKPNIPLAIVEAKDNRHSVGAGMQQAIEYAEVLDIPFVYSSNGDGFLEHDMKSGKERELMLEQFPSPYDLWQRHIGDEHFTPCLLYTSPSPRDRTR
;
A
#
# COMPACT_ATOMS: atom_id res chain seq x y z
N MET A 1 22.61 -0.84 26.67
CA MET A 1 22.56 -0.69 26.20
C MET A 1 22.07 0.27 25.75
N SER A 2 21.99 0.84 25.96
CA SER A 2 21.49 1.78 25.64
C SER A 2 21.80 2.34 24.50
N GLU A 3 22.44 1.77 23.87
CA GLU A 3 22.79 2.27 22.73
C GLU A 3 21.70 2.25 21.80
N LEU A 4 20.60 1.72 22.06
CA LEU A 4 19.55 1.71 21.09
C LEU A 4 18.97 3.08 21.00
N MET A 5 18.74 3.56 19.83
CA MET A 5 18.15 4.84 19.63
C MET A 5 16.72 4.82 20.05
N THR A 6 16.21 5.94 20.49
CA THR A 6 14.78 6.01 20.73
C THR A 6 14.10 6.01 19.37
N LYS A 7 12.84 5.68 19.36
CA LYS A 7 12.08 5.62 18.12
C LYS A 7 12.10 6.97 17.42
N HIS A 8 12.02 8.06 18.17
CA HIS A 8 12.06 9.37 17.59
C HIS A 8 13.38 9.70 16.93
N GLU A 9 14.44 9.07 17.34
CA GLU A 9 15.74 9.34 16.76
C GLU A 9 16.03 8.48 15.54
N MET A 10 15.18 7.51 15.24
CA MET A 10 15.43 6.63 14.13
C MET A 10 15.21 7.33 12.81
N THR A 11 15.96 6.93 11.81
CA THR A 11 15.75 7.46 10.47
C THR A 11 14.52 6.79 9.87
N GLU A 12 14.06 7.31 8.76
CA GLU A 12 12.94 6.71 8.08
C GLU A 12 13.26 5.26 7.72
N GLU A 13 14.51 4.98 7.30
CA GLU A 13 14.89 3.62 6.95
C GLU A 13 14.83 2.70 8.16
N ASP A 14 15.22 3.19 9.34
CA ASP A 14 15.14 2.39 10.54
C ASP A 14 13.70 2.10 10.90
N ILE A 15 12.82 3.07 10.74
CA ILE A 15 11.40 2.90 11.02
C ILE A 15 10.82 1.85 10.08
N LYS A 16 11.21 1.89 8.81
CA LYS A 16 10.72 0.91 7.85
C LYS A 16 11.19 -0.49 8.25
N LEU A 17 12.46 -0.62 8.57
CA LEU A 17 13.00 -1.92 8.86
C LEU A 17 12.48 -2.51 10.16
N GLN A 18 12.33 -1.70 11.17
CA GLN A 18 12.00 -2.23 12.48
C GLN A 18 10.52 -2.27 12.80
N TYR A 19 9.73 -1.46 12.16
CA TYR A 19 8.30 -1.37 12.49
C TYR A 19 7.38 -1.62 11.31
N ILE A 20 7.61 -0.99 10.20
CA ILE A 20 6.64 -1.06 9.09
C ILE A 20 6.75 -2.37 8.33
N THR A 21 7.94 -2.74 7.92
CA THR A 21 8.12 -3.98 7.17
C THR A 21 7.69 -5.20 8.01
N PRO A 22 8.06 -5.30 9.29
CA PRO A 22 7.59 -6.44 10.08
C PRO A 22 6.07 -6.47 10.22
N ALA A 23 5.42 -5.31 10.31
CA ALA A 23 3.97 -5.28 10.44
C ALA A 23 3.32 -5.79 9.15
N ILE A 24 3.85 -5.40 8.00
CA ILE A 24 3.31 -5.85 6.73
C ILE A 24 3.53 -7.36 6.59
N GLU A 25 4.72 -7.83 6.91
CA GLU A 25 4.99 -9.26 6.79
C GLU A 25 4.13 -10.07 7.76
N SER A 26 3.91 -9.55 8.97
CA SER A 26 3.10 -10.26 9.94
C SER A 26 1.66 -10.37 9.51
N ALA A 27 1.22 -9.47 8.66
CA ALA A 27 -0.15 -9.51 8.16
C ALA A 27 -0.33 -10.55 7.06
N GLY A 28 0.76 -11.14 6.61
CA GLY A 28 0.67 -12.20 5.61
C GLY A 28 1.20 -11.87 4.24
N TRP A 29 1.81 -10.69 4.07
CA TRP A 29 2.37 -10.34 2.76
C TRP A 29 3.74 -10.97 2.60
N ASP A 30 3.94 -11.64 1.46
CA ASP A 30 5.18 -12.35 1.20
C ASP A 30 6.20 -11.37 0.69
N LYS A 31 7.31 -11.22 1.39
CA LYS A 31 8.27 -10.21 1.01
C LYS A 31 8.97 -10.50 -0.30
N LEU A 32 8.97 -11.73 -0.75
CA LEU A 32 9.62 -12.03 -2.01
C LEU A 32 8.70 -11.85 -3.20
N LYS A 33 7.42 -12.05 -3.01
CA LYS A 33 6.48 -12.04 -4.12
C LYS A 33 5.49 -10.91 -4.09
N GLN A 34 5.19 -10.40 -2.93
CA GLN A 34 4.10 -9.44 -2.82
C GLN A 34 4.52 -8.06 -2.36
N ILE A 35 5.74 -7.88 -1.88
CA ILE A 35 6.19 -6.58 -1.42
C ILE A 35 7.32 -6.06 -2.30
N LYS A 36 7.13 -4.89 -2.91
CA LYS A 36 8.19 -4.26 -3.64
C LYS A 36 8.52 -3.01 -2.89
N MET A 37 9.76 -2.85 -2.49
CA MET A 37 10.17 -1.66 -1.77
C MET A 37 10.83 -0.69 -2.71
N GLU A 38 10.62 0.56 -2.45
CA GLU A 38 11.25 1.62 -3.22
C GLU A 38 11.01 1.48 -4.72
N TYR A 39 9.76 1.36 -5.08
CA TYR A 39 9.36 1.16 -6.47
C TYR A 39 9.38 2.48 -7.23
N ASN A 40 10.09 2.51 -8.32
CA ASN A 40 10.23 3.73 -9.13
C ASN A 40 9.21 3.77 -10.26
N PHE A 41 8.69 4.94 -10.52
CA PHE A 41 7.74 5.11 -11.63
C PHE A 41 7.76 6.58 -12.06
N THR A 42 7.16 6.89 -13.20
CA THR A 42 7.06 8.27 -13.62
C THR A 42 5.59 8.62 -13.61
N ASP A 43 5.30 9.88 -13.25
CA ASP A 43 3.93 10.21 -13.21
C ASP A 43 3.54 10.62 -14.59
N GLY A 44 2.54 10.24 -15.02
CA GLY A 44 2.05 10.63 -16.23
C GLY A 44 2.52 9.94 -17.33
N ARG A 45 1.90 9.87 -18.41
CA ARG A 45 2.35 9.19 -19.43
C ARG A 45 2.91 10.08 -20.35
N VAL A 46 3.75 9.80 -20.96
CA VAL A 46 4.42 10.52 -21.86
C VAL A 46 3.74 10.54 -23.09
N ILE A 47 3.25 11.50 -23.52
CA ILE A 47 2.64 11.46 -24.73
C ILE A 47 3.49 11.99 -25.68
N VAL A 48 3.88 11.38 -26.51
CA VAL A 48 4.74 11.80 -27.40
C VAL A 48 4.14 12.18 -28.55
N ARG A 49 4.14 13.19 -28.98
CA ARG A 49 3.69 13.51 -30.13
C ARG A 49 4.76 13.79 -30.89
N GLY A 50 5.21 13.16 -31.48
CA GLY A 50 6.24 13.43 -32.33
C GLY A 50 7.40 13.28 -31.56
N ASN A 51 7.80 14.04 -30.87
CA ASN A 51 9.00 13.77 -30.29
C ASN A 51 9.07 14.18 -28.98
N VAL A 52 8.33 14.53 -28.36
CA VAL A 52 8.46 14.90 -27.22
C VAL A 52 8.62 14.37 -26.25
N THR A 53 8.90 14.30 -25.56
CA THR A 53 9.22 13.72 -24.59
C THR A 53 9.07 14.32 -23.39
N ALA A 54 8.14 14.71 -23.04
CA ALA A 54 8.01 15.22 -21.87
C ALA A 54 7.82 14.13 -20.96
N ARG A 55 8.64 13.81 -20.16
CA ARG A 55 8.52 12.75 -19.37
C ARG A 55 8.08 13.21 -18.07
N GLY A 56 7.31 12.60 -17.35
CA GLY A 56 6.89 12.95 -16.04
C GLY A 56 8.04 12.90 -15.08
N LYS A 57 7.86 13.44 -13.88
CA LYS A 57 8.91 13.40 -12.98
C LYS A 57 9.05 12.03 -12.46
N ARG A 58 10.23 11.60 -12.17
CA ARG A 58 10.46 10.30 -11.64
C ARG A 58 10.08 10.30 -10.19
N LYS A 59 9.35 9.34 -9.74
CA LYS A 59 8.90 9.23 -8.36
C LYS A 59 9.19 7.86 -7.81
N ARG A 60 9.15 7.71 -6.51
CA ARG A 60 9.43 6.43 -5.89
C ARG A 60 8.51 6.28 -4.70
N THR A 61 7.80 5.19 -4.61
CA THR A 61 6.98 4.89 -3.47
C THR A 61 7.75 3.95 -2.56
N ASP A 62 7.56 4.06 -1.25
CA ASP A 62 8.31 3.25 -0.32
C ASP A 62 7.92 1.78 -0.40
N TYR A 63 6.63 1.46 -0.50
CA TYR A 63 6.19 0.08 -0.64
C TYR A 63 5.05 0.00 -1.63
N LEU A 64 5.11 -1.02 -2.48
CA LEU A 64 4.01 -1.31 -3.37
C LEU A 64 3.67 -2.76 -3.10
N LEU A 65 2.43 -3.04 -2.72
CA LEU A 65 2.02 -4.37 -2.32
C LEU A 65 1.10 -4.98 -3.37
N TYR A 66 1.40 -6.21 -3.73
CA TYR A 66 0.66 -6.92 -4.78
C TYR A 66 -0.11 -8.09 -4.22
N TYR A 67 -1.30 -8.32 -4.71
CA TYR A 67 -2.03 -9.51 -4.33
C TYR A 67 -1.40 -10.70 -5.07
N LYS A 68 -1.14 -10.53 -6.35
CA LYS A 68 -0.45 -11.48 -7.16
C LYS A 68 0.36 -10.68 -8.15
N PRO A 69 1.28 -11.30 -8.88
CA PRO A 69 2.05 -10.55 -9.86
C PRO A 69 1.11 -9.78 -10.76
N ASN A 70 1.40 -8.56 -10.98
CA ASN A 70 0.61 -7.69 -11.85
C ASN A 70 -0.73 -7.26 -11.25
N ILE A 71 -0.99 -7.52 -9.98
CA ILE A 71 -2.22 -7.07 -9.36
C ILE A 71 -1.85 -6.26 -8.13
N PRO A 72 -1.46 -5.00 -8.28
CA PRO A 72 -1.10 -4.18 -7.14
C PRO A 72 -2.35 -3.77 -6.37
N LEU A 73 -2.28 -3.84 -5.06
CA LEU A 73 -3.41 -3.51 -4.22
C LEU A 73 -3.18 -2.33 -3.31
N ALA A 74 -1.96 -2.08 -2.89
CA ALA A 74 -1.76 -1.05 -1.88
C ALA A 74 -0.41 -0.37 -1.99
N ILE A 75 -0.37 0.88 -1.56
CA ILE A 75 0.85 1.63 -1.46
C ILE A 75 1.01 1.98 0.01
N VAL A 76 2.21 1.94 0.53
CA VAL A 76 2.50 2.39 1.88
C VAL A 76 3.63 3.40 1.81
N GLU A 77 3.42 4.58 2.37
CA GLU A 77 4.46 5.59 2.45
C GLU A 77 4.93 5.71 3.89
N ALA A 78 6.20 5.76 4.08
CA ALA A 78 6.78 5.80 5.40
C ALA A 78 7.31 7.18 5.73
N LYS A 79 7.25 7.54 6.98
CA LYS A 79 7.87 8.75 7.49
C LYS A 79 8.57 8.36 8.79
N ASP A 80 9.53 9.16 9.21
CA ASP A 80 10.17 8.84 10.48
C ASP A 80 9.20 9.20 11.61
N ASN A 81 9.57 8.82 12.81
CA ASN A 81 8.65 8.92 13.94
C ASN A 81 8.46 10.33 14.47
N ARG A 82 9.14 11.29 13.89
CA ARG A 82 8.92 12.68 14.26
C ARG A 82 7.73 13.27 13.53
N HIS A 83 7.22 12.54 12.54
CA HIS A 83 6.04 12.97 11.80
C HIS A 83 4.82 12.22 12.31
N SER A 84 3.64 12.71 12.03
CA SER A 84 2.41 12.02 12.43
C SER A 84 2.21 10.79 11.56
N VAL A 85 1.33 9.91 11.99
CA VAL A 85 1.03 8.70 11.26
C VAL A 85 0.57 9.01 9.84
N GLY A 86 -0.20 10.06 9.66
CA GLY A 86 -0.72 10.37 8.33
C GLY A 86 0.10 11.32 7.51
N ALA A 87 1.30 11.67 7.98
CA ALA A 87 2.08 12.69 7.29
C ALA A 87 2.38 12.38 5.84
N GLY A 88 2.49 11.12 5.48
CA GLY A 88 2.77 10.75 4.09
C GLY A 88 1.55 10.52 3.24
N MET A 89 0.36 10.70 3.80
CA MET A 89 -0.86 10.29 3.10
C MET A 89 -1.11 11.06 1.80
N GLN A 90 -0.87 12.37 1.80
CA GLN A 90 -1.11 13.14 0.60
C GLN A 90 -0.25 12.65 -0.57
N GLN A 91 1.00 12.40 -0.29
CA GLN A 91 1.89 11.92 -1.33
C GLN A 91 1.48 10.51 -1.75
N ALA A 92 1.07 9.68 -0.81
CA ALA A 92 0.67 8.33 -1.13
C ALA A 92 -0.58 8.32 -2.00
N ILE A 93 -1.52 9.21 -1.74
CA ILE A 93 -2.72 9.31 -2.55
C ILE A 93 -2.38 9.74 -3.98
N GLU A 94 -1.48 10.69 -4.12
CA GLU A 94 -1.08 11.13 -5.45
C GLU A 94 -0.45 9.98 -6.22
N TYR A 95 0.38 9.20 -5.56
CA TYR A 95 1.02 8.06 -6.21
C TYR A 95 -0.02 6.99 -6.57
N ALA A 96 -1.00 6.78 -5.69
CA ALA A 96 -2.03 5.79 -5.97
C ALA A 96 -2.87 6.19 -7.16
N GLU A 97 -3.07 7.48 -7.36
CA GLU A 97 -3.82 7.93 -8.53
C GLU A 97 -3.05 7.65 -9.80
N VAL A 98 -1.74 7.87 -9.79
CA VAL A 98 -0.94 7.62 -10.95
C VAL A 98 -0.88 6.13 -11.27
N LEU A 99 -0.77 5.30 -10.25
CA LEU A 99 -0.61 3.87 -10.43
C LEU A 99 -1.93 3.10 -10.39
N ASP A 100 -3.03 3.81 -10.12
CA ASP A 100 -4.36 3.20 -10.07
C ASP A 100 -4.43 2.12 -9.00
N ILE A 101 -4.06 2.46 -7.80
CA ILE A 101 -4.02 1.53 -6.67
C ILE A 101 -5.19 1.82 -5.76
N PRO A 102 -5.94 0.81 -5.31
CA PRO A 102 -7.16 1.05 -4.55
C PRO A 102 -6.98 1.37 -3.07
N PHE A 103 -5.89 0.95 -2.43
CA PHE A 103 -5.72 1.21 -1.01
C PHE A 103 -4.40 1.92 -0.74
N VAL A 104 -4.41 2.84 0.19
CA VAL A 104 -3.25 3.68 0.43
C VAL A 104 -3.00 3.76 1.92
N TYR A 105 -1.75 3.68 2.31
CA TYR A 105 -1.38 3.73 3.72
C TYR A 105 -0.23 4.68 3.96
N SER A 106 -0.24 5.33 5.13
CA SER A 106 0.88 6.13 5.58
C SER A 106 1.24 5.63 6.97
N SER A 107 2.50 5.61 7.33
CA SER A 107 2.93 5.13 8.63
C SER A 107 4.17 5.87 9.09
N ASN A 108 4.26 6.09 10.41
CA ASN A 108 5.45 6.65 11.00
C ASN A 108 6.05 5.64 12.00
N GLY A 109 5.61 4.37 11.94
CA GLY A 109 6.08 3.34 12.85
C GLY A 109 5.21 3.14 14.07
N ASP A 110 4.26 4.03 14.33
CA ASP A 110 3.36 3.87 15.46
C ASP A 110 2.07 3.15 15.06
N GLY A 111 1.72 3.23 13.82
CA GLY A 111 0.51 2.62 13.30
C GLY A 111 0.40 2.99 11.84
N PHE A 112 -0.78 2.82 11.28
CA PHE A 112 -1.03 3.17 9.89
C PHE A 112 -2.27 4.04 9.79
N LEU A 113 -2.28 4.93 8.82
CA LEU A 113 -3.51 5.60 8.42
C LEU A 113 -3.89 4.96 7.10
N GLU A 114 -5.10 4.45 6.96
CA GLU A 114 -5.56 3.78 5.76
C GLU A 114 -6.53 4.69 5.02
N HIS A 115 -6.37 4.79 3.72
CA HIS A 115 -7.27 5.57 2.89
C HIS A 115 -7.78 4.66 1.77
N ASP A 116 -9.10 4.56 1.62
CA ASP A 116 -9.70 3.75 0.58
C ASP A 116 -9.98 4.69 -0.58
N MET A 117 -9.34 4.46 -1.70
CA MET A 117 -9.46 5.37 -2.83
C MET A 117 -10.87 5.40 -3.42
N LYS A 118 -11.63 4.32 -3.27
CA LYS A 118 -12.96 4.32 -3.84
C LYS A 118 -13.95 5.07 -3.00
N SER A 119 -13.93 4.87 -1.70
CA SER A 119 -14.92 5.53 -0.86
C SER A 119 -14.43 6.84 -0.29
N GLY A 120 -13.14 7.05 -0.28
CA GLY A 120 -12.54 8.23 0.33
C GLY A 120 -12.48 8.16 1.83
N LYS A 121 -12.80 7.02 2.43
CA LYS A 121 -12.79 6.91 3.88
C LYS A 121 -11.42 6.62 4.42
N GLU A 122 -11.15 7.14 5.60
CA GLU A 122 -9.88 6.93 6.25
C GLU A 122 -10.09 6.39 7.63
N ARG A 123 -9.15 5.56 8.10
CA ARG A 123 -9.18 5.08 9.47
C ARG A 123 -7.77 4.78 9.93
N GLU A 124 -7.56 4.83 11.23
CA GLU A 124 -6.26 4.53 11.78
C GLU A 124 -6.22 3.09 12.22
N LEU A 125 -5.08 2.46 12.04
CA LEU A 125 -4.87 1.06 12.42
C LEU A 125 -3.64 0.97 13.27
N MET A 126 -3.61 0.02 14.19
CA MET A 126 -2.39 -0.28 14.91
C MET A 126 -1.53 -1.11 13.99
N LEU A 127 -0.26 -1.23 14.32
CA LEU A 127 0.66 -1.98 13.46
C LEU A 127 0.16 -3.40 13.24
N GLU A 128 -0.37 -4.02 14.27
CA GLU A 128 -0.81 -5.40 14.13
C GLU A 128 -2.16 -5.54 13.44
N GLN A 129 -2.77 -4.44 13.08
CA GLN A 129 -4.06 -4.50 12.40
C GLN A 129 -3.96 -4.34 10.89
N PHE A 130 -2.74 -4.28 10.37
CA PHE A 130 -2.58 -4.13 8.94
C PHE A 130 -3.27 -5.30 8.24
N PRO A 131 -4.07 -5.06 7.20
CA PRO A 131 -4.86 -6.13 6.59
C PRO A 131 -4.01 -7.11 5.80
N SER A 132 -4.49 -8.32 5.66
CA SER A 132 -3.80 -9.35 4.90
C SER A 132 -4.07 -9.14 3.41
N PRO A 133 -3.32 -9.79 2.54
CA PRO A 133 -3.60 -9.70 1.11
C PRO A 133 -5.02 -10.16 0.79
N TYR A 134 -5.46 -11.21 1.44
CA TYR A 134 -6.80 -11.73 1.19
C TYR A 134 -7.86 -10.72 1.61
N ASP A 135 -7.69 -10.08 2.77
CA ASP A 135 -8.66 -9.10 3.24
C ASP A 135 -8.79 -7.94 2.26
N LEU A 136 -7.67 -7.42 1.77
CA LEU A 136 -7.74 -6.31 0.85
C LEU A 136 -8.32 -6.74 -0.49
N TRP A 137 -7.99 -7.94 -0.93
CA TRP A 137 -8.52 -8.42 -2.19
C TRP A 137 -10.05 -8.57 -2.08
N GLN A 138 -10.54 -9.12 -0.97
CA GLN A 138 -11.97 -9.26 -0.78
C GLN A 138 -12.67 -7.92 -0.71
N ARG A 139 -12.07 -6.95 -0.08
CA ARG A 139 -12.66 -5.62 -0.04
C ARG A 139 -12.70 -5.00 -1.42
N HIS A 140 -11.65 -5.22 -2.20
CA HIS A 140 -11.55 -4.63 -3.52
C HIS A 140 -12.58 -5.23 -4.47
N ILE A 141 -12.65 -6.55 -4.56
CA ILE A 141 -13.59 -7.14 -5.49
C ILE A 141 -15.01 -7.08 -4.96
N GLY A 142 -15.17 -7.05 -3.65
CA GLY A 142 -16.50 -6.94 -3.10
C GLY A 142 -17.12 -5.62 -3.48
N ASP A 143 -16.33 -4.56 -3.44
CA ASP A 143 -16.82 -3.28 -3.85
C ASP A 143 -17.16 -3.26 -5.31
N GLU A 144 -16.35 -3.94 -6.11
CA GLU A 144 -16.62 -3.93 -7.49
C GLU A 144 -17.70 -4.84 -7.89
N HIS A 145 -17.81 -5.97 -7.28
CA HIS A 145 -18.78 -6.91 -7.68
C HIS A 145 -19.92 -6.96 -6.73
N PHE A 146 -20.31 -5.86 -6.22
CA PHE A 146 -21.31 -5.93 -5.32
C PHE A 146 -22.56 -6.17 -5.99
N THR A 147 -22.84 -7.17 -6.56
CA THR A 147 -23.98 -7.35 -7.21
C THR A 147 -24.48 -8.49 -6.59
N PRO A 148 -25.49 -8.46 -6.17
CA PRO A 148 -25.99 -9.53 -5.52
C PRO A 148 -26.10 -10.69 -6.29
N CYS A 149 -25.99 -10.72 -7.18
CA CYS A 149 -26.10 -11.84 -7.83
C CYS A 149 -25.17 -12.63 -7.70
N LEU A 150 -24.84 -12.80 -7.49
CA LEU A 150 -23.98 -13.62 -7.49
C LEU A 150 -23.93 -14.60 -7.04
N LEU A 151 -24.19 -14.94 -7.02
CA LEU A 151 -24.00 -15.77 -6.64
C LEU A 151 -23.40 -16.58 -7.10
N TYR A 152 -23.00 -16.89 -7.26
CA TYR A 152 -22.14 -17.57 -7.63
C TYR A 152 -21.39 -18.01 -7.07
N THR A 153 -21.67 -18.06 -6.80
CA THR A 153 -20.87 -18.41 -6.23
C THR A 153 -20.20 -18.78 -5.94
N SER A 154 -20.25 -19.09 -5.96
CA SER A 154 -19.36 -19.42 -5.52
C SER A 154 -18.73 -19.78 -5.31
N PRO A 155 -18.98 -20.30 -5.50
CA PRO A 155 -18.04 -20.68 -5.14
C PRO A 155 -17.34 -20.96 -4.99
N SER A 156 -17.65 -21.25 -5.17
CA SER A 156 -16.67 -21.43 -4.81
C SER A 156 -16.09 -21.66 -4.62
N PRO A 157 -16.40 -22.13 -5.00
CA PRO A 157 -15.60 -22.24 -4.60
C PRO A 157 -15.07 -22.49 -4.57
N ARG A 158 -15.46 -22.91 -4.85
CA ARG A 158 -14.82 -22.98 -4.55
C ARG A 158 -14.21 -23.05 -4.61
N ASP A 159 -14.88 -23.26 -5.11
CA ASP A 159 -14.22 -23.17 -4.90
C ASP A 159 -13.84 -23.33 -4.85
N ARG A 160 -14.37 -23.80 -5.17
CA ARG A 160 -13.82 -23.84 -4.78
C ARG A 160 -13.25 -24.07 -4.62
N THR A 161 -13.85 -24.23 -4.99
CA THR A 161 -13.18 -24.26 -4.58
C THR A 161 -12.83 -24.51 -4.52
N ARG A 162 -13.31 -25.09 -4.86
CA ARG A 162 -12.88 -25.15 -4.62
C ARG A 162 -12.44 -25.31 -4.40
#